data_523301d95ae88eb1267638bef9b292f3
#
_entry.id   523301d95ae88eb1267638bef9b292f3
#
_cell.length_a   1.000
_cell.length_b   1.000
_cell.length_c   1.000
_cell.angle_alpha   90.00
_cell.angle_beta   90.00
_cell.angle_gamma   90.00
#
_symmetry.space_group_name_H-M   'P 1'
#
loop_
_entity.id
_entity.type
_entity.pdbx_description
1 polymer ?
#
loop_
_entity_poly.entity_id
_entity_poly.type
_entity_poly.pdbx_seq_one_letter_code
_entity_poly.pdbx_strand_id
1 'polypeptide(L)'
;MTFTKQVVWDEVEMREVDVPAPVRRGRGLASSLRAELSGRGLARARDGVDEMTRGSAVVFGSSEGTHGNFLEVCYRRILAKPEWSRRLEKVHTARRQARPQGAAEQVRVWRELDAATSSDALLMNVFCYPRVWTQGLRALMGVSGGERIEFGVRSAASLERGLVNTTEIDMRIGDLLVEAKLTEADFQFGALRLVERYVDFDRVFDRERLEVTRLGLRSYQLVRGVLAAYAMDGRFCVFCDGRRVDLIEDWLRVM
;
A
#
# COMPACT_ATOMS: atom_id res chain seq x y z
N MET A 1 11.80 -22.11 22.65
CA MET A 1 11.27 -21.46 21.46
C MET A 1 9.76 -21.67 21.45
N THR A 2 9.01 -20.59 21.67
CA THR A 2 7.53 -20.67 21.71
C THR A 2 7.03 -20.35 20.31
N PHE A 3 6.44 -21.32 19.65
CA PHE A 3 5.81 -21.15 18.35
C PHE A 3 4.35 -20.71 18.55
N THR A 4 3.94 -19.67 17.85
CA THR A 4 2.53 -19.29 17.77
C THR A 4 1.97 -19.93 16.53
N LYS A 5 0.97 -20.81 16.68
CA LYS A 5 0.28 -21.45 15.56
C LYS A 5 -0.65 -20.46 14.89
N GLN A 6 -0.46 -20.27 13.62
CA GLN A 6 -1.33 -19.42 12.79
C GLN A 6 -1.78 -20.25 11.57
N VAL A 7 -3.07 -20.23 11.27
CA VAL A 7 -3.64 -20.97 10.13
C VAL A 7 -3.49 -20.11 8.88
N VAL A 8 -2.75 -20.61 7.91
CA VAL A 8 -2.62 -20.02 6.59
C VAL A 8 -3.33 -20.94 5.59
N TRP A 9 -4.17 -20.38 4.74
CA TRP A 9 -4.91 -21.14 3.73
C TRP A 9 -4.01 -21.41 2.51
N ASP A 10 -3.76 -22.68 2.20
CA ASP A 10 -3.15 -23.14 0.94
C ASP A 10 -4.21 -23.86 0.10
N GLU A 11 -4.12 -23.77 -1.22
CA GLU A 11 -5.20 -24.11 -2.16
C GLU A 11 -5.66 -25.59 -2.14
N VAL A 12 -4.99 -26.50 -1.45
CA VAL A 12 -5.30 -27.94 -1.52
C VAL A 12 -5.41 -28.64 -0.16
N GLU A 13 -4.75 -28.16 0.88
CA GLU A 13 -4.84 -28.75 2.22
C GLU A 13 -4.58 -27.69 3.29
N MET A 14 -5.35 -27.73 4.40
CA MET A 14 -5.02 -26.97 5.60
C MET A 14 -3.73 -27.55 6.20
N ARG A 15 -2.61 -26.88 6.01
CA ARG A 15 -1.36 -27.19 6.69
C ARG A 15 -1.09 -26.14 7.76
N GLU A 16 -0.77 -26.61 8.96
CA GLU A 16 -0.14 -25.74 9.96
C GLU A 16 1.23 -25.33 9.43
N VAL A 17 1.39 -24.05 9.15
CA VAL A 17 2.69 -23.49 8.76
C VAL A 17 3.31 -22.90 10.02
N ASP A 18 4.51 -23.35 10.36
CA ASP A 18 5.32 -22.73 11.41
C ASP A 18 5.69 -21.32 11.00
N VAL A 19 4.98 -20.34 11.56
CA VAL A 19 5.32 -18.94 11.40
C VAL A 19 6.49 -18.62 12.33
N PRO A 20 7.62 -18.09 11.82
CA PRO A 20 8.74 -17.72 12.68
C PRO A 20 8.28 -16.73 13.75
N ALA A 21 8.78 -16.94 14.97
CA ALA A 21 8.44 -16.11 16.14
C ALA A 21 8.59 -14.61 15.84
N PRO A 22 7.69 -13.75 16.35
CA PRO A 22 7.68 -12.33 16.03
C PRO A 22 9.02 -11.69 16.40
N VAL A 23 9.69 -11.13 15.41
CA VAL A 23 10.89 -10.33 15.57
C VAL A 23 10.52 -9.06 16.35
N ARG A 24 11.34 -8.69 17.31
CA ARG A 24 11.19 -7.58 18.26
C ARG A 24 10.49 -6.35 17.67
N ARG A 25 9.51 -5.83 18.43
CA ARG A 25 8.77 -4.59 18.20
C ARG A 25 9.69 -3.42 17.85
N GLY A 26 9.33 -2.66 16.84
CA GLY A 26 9.86 -1.34 16.60
C GLY A 26 10.25 -1.07 15.15
N ARG A 27 10.79 0.09 14.92
CA ARG A 27 11.29 0.62 13.63
C ARG A 27 12.17 -0.36 12.82
N GLY A 28 12.57 -1.48 13.42
CA GLY A 28 13.34 -2.55 12.79
C GLY A 28 12.62 -3.32 11.68
N LEU A 29 11.30 -3.56 11.78
CA LEU A 29 10.60 -4.41 10.81
C LEU A 29 10.53 -3.78 9.42
N ALA A 30 10.10 -2.52 9.34
CA ALA A 30 10.08 -1.77 8.08
C ALA A 30 11.48 -1.64 7.47
N SER A 31 12.50 -1.36 8.30
CA SER A 31 13.89 -1.22 7.85
C SER A 31 14.48 -2.54 7.38
N SER A 32 14.21 -3.64 8.08
CA SER A 32 14.66 -4.98 7.68
C SER A 32 14.04 -5.40 6.36
N LEU A 33 12.74 -5.21 6.21
CA LEU A 33 12.05 -5.52 4.96
C LEU A 33 12.56 -4.65 3.80
N ARG A 34 12.79 -3.37 4.05
CA ARG A 34 13.37 -2.46 3.06
C ARG A 34 14.77 -2.91 2.62
N ALA A 35 15.63 -3.27 3.56
CA ALA A 35 16.97 -3.77 3.27
C ALA A 35 16.93 -5.07 2.46
N GLU A 36 16.05 -6.00 2.81
CA GLU A 36 15.85 -7.24 2.07
C GLU A 36 15.40 -6.99 0.64
N LEU A 37 14.36 -6.18 0.44
CA LEU A 37 13.82 -5.86 -0.89
C LEU A 37 14.85 -5.10 -1.74
N SER A 38 15.59 -4.16 -1.13
CA SER A 38 16.67 -3.46 -1.83
C SER A 38 17.79 -4.42 -2.23
N GLY A 39 18.18 -5.36 -1.35
CA GLY A 39 19.19 -6.38 -1.66
C GLY A 39 18.75 -7.31 -2.80
N ARG A 40 17.50 -7.77 -2.80
CA ARG A 40 16.93 -8.57 -3.89
C ARG A 40 16.82 -7.77 -5.18
N GLY A 41 16.42 -6.50 -5.09
CA GLY A 41 16.37 -5.58 -6.21
C GLY A 41 17.75 -5.40 -6.87
N LEU A 42 18.80 -5.17 -6.07
CA LEU A 42 20.18 -5.07 -6.54
C LEU A 42 20.67 -6.35 -7.20
N ALA A 43 20.38 -7.52 -6.62
CA ALA A 43 20.74 -8.79 -7.23
C ALA A 43 20.08 -8.96 -8.60
N ARG A 44 18.81 -8.62 -8.71
CA ARG A 44 18.06 -8.69 -9.98
C ARG A 44 18.58 -7.67 -11.02
N ALA A 45 18.96 -6.48 -10.57
CA ALA A 45 19.47 -5.43 -11.46
C ALA A 45 20.81 -5.82 -12.11
N ARG A 46 21.67 -6.57 -11.40
CA ARG A 46 22.93 -7.09 -11.94
C ARG A 46 22.74 -8.03 -13.13
N ASP A 47 21.55 -8.60 -13.28
CA ASP A 47 21.19 -9.47 -14.41
C ASP A 47 20.68 -8.71 -15.64
N GLY A 48 20.92 -7.40 -15.73
CA GLY A 48 20.69 -6.61 -16.95
C GLY A 48 19.46 -5.71 -16.93
N VAL A 49 18.91 -5.40 -15.78
CA VAL A 49 17.82 -4.42 -15.62
C VAL A 49 18.41 -3.03 -15.36
N ASP A 50 17.92 -2.00 -16.06
CA ASP A 50 18.30 -0.59 -15.81
C ASP A 50 18.04 -0.22 -14.37
N GLU A 51 19.12 0.09 -13.64
CA GLU A 51 19.10 0.38 -12.22
C GLU A 51 19.63 1.78 -11.95
N MET A 52 18.96 2.47 -11.04
CA MET A 52 19.53 3.61 -10.33
C MET A 52 19.37 3.41 -8.83
N THR A 53 20.48 3.47 -8.09
CA THR A 53 20.42 3.54 -6.63
C THR A 53 20.46 4.99 -6.18
N ARG A 54 19.53 5.37 -5.32
CA ARG A 54 19.59 6.63 -4.60
C ARG A 54 19.33 6.38 -3.11
N GLY A 55 20.38 6.46 -2.35
CA GLY A 55 20.34 6.07 -0.94
C GLY A 55 20.08 4.57 -0.78
N SER A 56 19.04 4.19 -0.06
CA SER A 56 18.67 2.78 0.21
C SER A 56 17.61 2.23 -0.75
N ALA A 57 17.22 2.96 -1.78
CA ALA A 57 16.17 2.54 -2.71
C ALA A 57 16.76 2.12 -4.07
N VAL A 58 16.35 0.95 -4.54
CA VAL A 58 16.60 0.50 -5.92
C VAL A 58 15.42 0.94 -6.76
N VAL A 59 15.71 1.54 -7.91
CA VAL A 59 14.73 2.08 -8.84
C VAL A 59 14.91 1.43 -10.20
N PHE A 60 13.85 0.85 -10.70
CA PHE A 60 13.82 0.18 -11.99
C PHE A 60 13.29 1.09 -13.08
N GLY A 61 13.67 0.79 -14.32
CA GLY A 61 13.14 1.41 -15.52
C GLY A 61 12.20 0.51 -16.29
N SER A 62 11.59 1.08 -17.32
CA SER A 62 10.86 0.33 -18.35
C SER A 62 11.68 0.30 -19.65
N SER A 63 11.71 -0.86 -20.30
CA SER A 63 12.34 -1.04 -21.61
C SER A 63 11.55 -2.05 -22.43
N GLU A 64 11.28 -1.77 -23.70
CA GLU A 64 10.67 -2.69 -24.67
C GLU A 64 9.41 -3.43 -24.16
N GLY A 65 8.53 -2.72 -23.43
CA GLY A 65 7.28 -3.30 -22.89
C GLY A 65 7.47 -4.14 -21.64
N THR A 66 8.64 -4.13 -21.03
CA THR A 66 8.94 -4.72 -19.71
C THR A 66 9.24 -3.63 -18.68
N HIS A 67 9.20 -3.97 -17.40
CA HIS A 67 9.54 -3.07 -16.30
C HIS A 67 10.14 -3.88 -15.15
N GLY A 68 11.30 -3.46 -14.65
CA GLY A 68 12.06 -4.22 -13.66
C GLY A 68 11.32 -4.51 -12.35
N ASN A 69 10.35 -3.66 -11.98
CA ASN A 69 9.55 -3.82 -10.75
C ASN A 69 8.23 -4.60 -10.95
N PHE A 70 7.95 -5.06 -12.15
CA PHE A 70 6.72 -5.80 -12.45
C PHE A 70 6.99 -7.18 -13.06
N LEU A 71 6.10 -8.11 -12.76
CA LEU A 71 5.98 -9.33 -13.55
C LEU A 71 5.52 -8.96 -14.96
N GLU A 72 6.14 -9.52 -15.97
CA GLU A 72 5.86 -9.19 -17.38
C GLU A 72 4.37 -9.31 -17.73
N VAL A 73 3.72 -10.39 -17.27
CA VAL A 73 2.29 -10.62 -17.49
C VAL A 73 1.43 -9.53 -16.83
N CYS A 74 1.83 -9.04 -15.67
CA CYS A 74 1.13 -7.96 -14.97
C CYS A 74 1.34 -6.64 -15.70
N TYR A 75 2.59 -6.33 -16.08
CA TYR A 75 2.92 -5.09 -16.77
C TYR A 75 2.21 -4.96 -18.12
N ARG A 76 2.18 -6.02 -18.92
CA ARG A 76 1.40 -6.04 -20.17
C ARG A 76 -0.08 -5.79 -19.95
N ARG A 77 -0.66 -6.36 -18.90
CA ARG A 77 -2.07 -6.11 -18.54
C ARG A 77 -2.32 -4.68 -18.06
N ILE A 78 -1.37 -4.11 -17.33
CA ILE A 78 -1.44 -2.71 -16.90
C ILE A 78 -1.42 -1.80 -18.12
N LEU A 79 -0.48 -2.00 -19.05
CA LEU A 79 -0.37 -1.20 -20.27
C LEU A 79 -1.62 -1.32 -21.18
N ALA A 80 -2.27 -2.48 -21.19
CA ALA A 80 -3.47 -2.71 -21.99
C ALA A 80 -4.72 -1.98 -21.45
N LYS A 81 -4.67 -1.39 -20.25
CA LYS A 81 -5.79 -0.67 -19.63
C LYS A 81 -5.39 0.76 -19.31
N PRO A 82 -5.88 1.76 -20.05
CA PRO A 82 -5.50 3.18 -19.85
C PRO A 82 -5.73 3.68 -18.43
N GLU A 83 -6.78 3.20 -17.75
CA GLU A 83 -7.09 3.55 -16.37
C GLU A 83 -6.06 3.00 -15.36
N TRP A 84 -5.42 1.87 -15.66
CA TRP A 84 -4.33 1.30 -14.85
C TRP A 84 -2.98 1.90 -15.19
N SER A 85 -2.70 2.09 -16.50
CA SER A 85 -1.41 2.61 -16.97
C SER A 85 -1.13 4.03 -16.48
N ARG A 86 -2.18 4.85 -16.26
CA ARG A 86 -2.04 6.18 -15.65
C ARG A 86 -1.38 6.15 -14.27
N ARG A 87 -1.52 5.02 -13.52
CA ARG A 87 -0.86 4.86 -12.22
C ARG A 87 0.67 4.81 -12.34
N LEU A 88 1.19 4.31 -13.45
CA LEU A 88 2.64 4.27 -13.72
C LEU A 88 3.26 5.68 -13.76
N GLU A 89 2.48 6.71 -14.06
CA GLU A 89 2.93 8.10 -14.12
C GLU A 89 2.95 8.81 -12.75
N LYS A 90 2.54 8.13 -11.67
CA LYS A 90 2.53 8.73 -10.33
C LYS A 90 3.94 9.10 -9.91
N VAL A 91 4.16 10.41 -9.70
CA VAL A 91 5.45 10.94 -9.25
C VAL A 91 5.70 10.58 -7.80
N HIS A 92 6.91 10.10 -7.49
CA HIS A 92 7.31 9.74 -6.13
C HIS A 92 7.23 10.96 -5.19
N THR A 93 6.60 10.79 -4.02
CA THR A 93 6.33 11.87 -3.06
C THR A 93 7.59 12.54 -2.52
N ALA A 94 8.69 11.79 -2.32
CA ALA A 94 9.97 12.32 -1.85
C ALA A 94 10.60 13.34 -2.81
N ARG A 95 10.20 13.36 -4.09
CA ARG A 95 10.72 14.31 -5.07
C ARG A 95 10.13 15.71 -4.93
N ARG A 96 8.95 15.86 -4.37
CA ARG A 96 8.37 17.18 -4.11
C ARG A 96 9.23 18.04 -3.17
N GLN A 97 10.17 17.41 -2.45
CA GLN A 97 11.07 18.07 -1.49
C GLN A 97 12.51 18.27 -2.00
N ALA A 98 12.91 17.67 -3.11
CA ALA A 98 14.25 17.82 -3.65
C ALA A 98 14.31 18.98 -4.66
N ARG A 99 14.90 20.10 -4.26
CA ARG A 99 15.31 21.17 -5.20
C ARG A 99 16.45 20.64 -6.09
N PRO A 100 16.45 20.91 -7.40
CA PRO A 100 17.57 20.58 -8.25
C PRO A 100 18.78 21.44 -7.83
N GLN A 101 19.85 20.80 -7.38
CA GLN A 101 21.16 21.45 -7.25
C GLN A 101 22.00 21.08 -8.49
N GLY A 102 22.31 22.06 -9.32
CA GLY A 102 23.30 21.94 -10.37
C GLY A 102 22.75 21.62 -11.76
N ALA A 103 23.39 22.21 -12.75
CA ALA A 103 23.04 22.17 -14.16
C ALA A 103 23.28 20.80 -14.82
N ALA A 104 22.44 20.48 -15.80
CA ALA A 104 22.73 19.66 -16.98
C ALA A 104 22.87 18.13 -16.84
N GLU A 105 22.27 17.46 -15.88
CA GLU A 105 21.88 16.06 -16.05
C GLU A 105 20.38 16.00 -16.35
N GLN A 106 19.98 15.23 -17.35
CA GLN A 106 18.57 14.93 -17.61
C GLN A 106 18.00 14.27 -16.35
N VAL A 107 17.34 15.06 -15.51
CA VAL A 107 16.78 14.60 -14.24
C VAL A 107 15.65 13.64 -14.57
N ARG A 108 15.95 12.33 -14.58
CA ARG A 108 14.93 11.29 -14.71
C ARG A 108 13.86 11.51 -13.65
N VAL A 109 12.60 11.64 -14.09
CA VAL A 109 11.46 11.80 -13.20
C VAL A 109 11.25 10.48 -12.47
N TRP A 110 11.44 10.47 -11.15
CA TRP A 110 11.19 9.32 -10.31
C TRP A 110 9.70 9.10 -10.15
N ARG A 111 9.25 7.92 -10.49
CA ARG A 111 7.87 7.50 -10.34
C ARG A 111 7.75 6.62 -9.10
N GLU A 112 6.59 6.64 -8.46
CA GLU A 112 6.31 5.86 -7.25
C GLU A 112 6.51 4.36 -7.50
N LEU A 113 6.03 3.87 -8.64
CA LEU A 113 6.01 2.46 -8.98
C LEU A 113 7.36 1.92 -9.47
N ASP A 114 8.32 2.81 -9.75
CA ASP A 114 9.67 2.39 -10.15
C ASP A 114 10.47 1.85 -8.95
N ALA A 115 10.14 2.25 -7.72
CA ALA A 115 10.89 1.85 -6.53
C ALA A 115 10.62 0.38 -6.16
N ALA A 116 11.69 -0.40 -5.92
CA ALA A 116 11.60 -1.79 -5.46
C ALA A 116 10.80 -1.97 -4.15
N THR A 117 10.64 -0.89 -3.39
CA THR A 117 9.92 -0.85 -2.11
C THR A 117 8.51 -0.25 -2.23
N SER A 118 8.00 -0.05 -3.44
CA SER A 118 6.68 0.52 -3.68
C SER A 118 5.56 -0.45 -3.29
N SER A 119 4.73 -0.05 -2.32
CA SER A 119 3.50 -0.77 -1.96
C SER A 119 2.49 -0.78 -3.11
N ASP A 120 2.40 0.30 -3.88
CA ASP A 120 1.57 0.39 -5.08
C ASP A 120 1.99 -0.62 -6.15
N ALA A 121 3.30 -0.75 -6.42
CA ALA A 121 3.80 -1.71 -7.39
C ALA A 121 3.52 -3.16 -6.96
N LEU A 122 3.68 -3.47 -5.65
CA LEU A 122 3.31 -4.76 -5.11
C LEU A 122 1.82 -5.04 -5.29
N LEU A 123 0.96 -4.09 -4.92
CA LEU A 123 -0.48 -4.19 -5.05
C LEU A 123 -0.87 -4.49 -6.51
N MET A 124 -0.32 -3.73 -7.46
CA MET A 124 -0.61 -3.95 -8.88
C MET A 124 -0.04 -5.27 -9.40
N ASN A 125 1.14 -5.72 -8.96
CA ASN A 125 1.66 -7.04 -9.32
C ASN A 125 0.73 -8.17 -8.86
N VAL A 126 0.17 -8.07 -7.66
CA VAL A 126 -0.76 -9.07 -7.13
C VAL A 126 -2.09 -9.02 -7.89
N PHE A 127 -2.76 -7.88 -7.90
CA PHE A 127 -4.14 -7.79 -8.39
C PHE A 127 -4.28 -7.68 -9.90
N CYS A 128 -3.20 -7.37 -10.63
CA CYS A 128 -3.17 -7.49 -12.09
C CYS A 128 -2.74 -8.88 -12.56
N TYR A 129 -2.30 -9.79 -11.67
CA TYR A 129 -1.96 -11.14 -12.08
C TYR A 129 -3.21 -11.93 -12.51
N PRO A 130 -3.20 -12.60 -13.69
CA PRO A 130 -4.42 -13.19 -14.26
C PRO A 130 -5.08 -14.25 -13.38
N ARG A 131 -4.28 -15.00 -12.61
CA ARG A 131 -4.75 -16.15 -11.81
C ARG A 131 -4.91 -15.82 -10.32
N VAL A 132 -4.79 -14.56 -9.91
CA VAL A 132 -4.94 -14.18 -8.50
C VAL A 132 -6.37 -14.37 -7.99
N TRP A 133 -7.34 -14.18 -8.86
CA TRP A 133 -8.77 -14.17 -8.51
C TRP A 133 -9.34 -15.57 -8.37
N THR A 134 -8.81 -16.33 -7.43
CA THR A 134 -9.37 -17.62 -7.03
C THR A 134 -10.68 -17.42 -6.26
N GLN A 135 -11.48 -18.49 -6.14
CA GLN A 135 -12.69 -18.49 -5.32
C GLN A 135 -12.35 -18.15 -3.86
N GLY A 136 -11.26 -18.71 -3.31
CA GLY A 136 -10.82 -18.45 -1.95
C GLY A 136 -10.47 -16.98 -1.71
N LEU A 137 -9.69 -16.34 -2.60
CA LEU A 137 -9.37 -14.92 -2.47
C LEU A 137 -10.62 -14.04 -2.58
N ARG A 138 -11.53 -14.34 -3.51
CA ARG A 138 -12.78 -13.60 -3.63
C ARG A 138 -13.63 -13.70 -2.36
N ALA A 139 -13.77 -14.89 -1.82
CA ALA A 139 -14.50 -15.11 -0.58
C ALA A 139 -13.84 -14.38 0.60
N LEU A 140 -12.50 -14.42 0.71
CA LEU A 140 -11.75 -13.72 1.74
C LEU A 140 -11.95 -12.19 1.68
N MET A 141 -11.94 -11.62 0.47
CA MET A 141 -12.14 -10.18 0.26
C MET A 141 -13.62 -9.79 0.23
N GLY A 142 -14.53 -10.76 0.25
CA GLY A 142 -15.97 -10.53 0.14
C GLY A 142 -16.37 -9.87 -1.18
N VAL A 143 -15.66 -10.19 -2.28
CA VAL A 143 -15.94 -9.67 -3.62
C VAL A 143 -16.50 -10.76 -4.50
N SER A 144 -17.49 -10.45 -5.30
CA SER A 144 -18.02 -11.34 -6.33
C SER A 144 -17.10 -11.37 -7.56
N GLY A 145 -17.46 -12.02 -8.62
CA GLY A 145 -16.69 -11.98 -9.85
C GLY A 145 -17.22 -10.89 -10.80
N GLY A 146 -16.30 -10.15 -11.39
CA GLY A 146 -16.65 -9.15 -12.41
C GLY A 146 -16.59 -7.70 -11.95
N GLU A 147 -16.31 -7.43 -10.67
CA GLU A 147 -16.11 -6.08 -10.20
C GLU A 147 -14.91 -5.43 -10.89
N ARG A 148 -15.07 -4.13 -11.14
CA ARG A 148 -14.00 -3.31 -11.67
C ARG A 148 -12.95 -3.07 -10.62
N ILE A 149 -11.69 -3.28 -10.99
CA ILE A 149 -10.53 -2.90 -10.18
C ILE A 149 -10.06 -1.52 -10.64
N GLU A 150 -9.90 -0.61 -9.68
CA GLU A 150 -9.44 0.75 -9.90
C GLU A 150 -8.26 1.03 -8.96
N PHE A 151 -7.18 1.63 -9.47
CA PHE A 151 -6.02 2.02 -8.69
C PHE A 151 -5.96 3.54 -8.55
N GLY A 152 -5.55 4.03 -7.36
CA GLY A 152 -5.44 5.45 -7.09
C GLY A 152 -6.78 6.18 -7.12
N VAL A 153 -7.79 5.63 -6.48
CA VAL A 153 -9.14 6.20 -6.44
C VAL A 153 -9.18 7.37 -5.46
N ARG A 154 -9.85 8.45 -5.83
CA ARG A 154 -10.09 9.55 -4.91
C ARG A 154 -11.37 9.30 -4.12
N SER A 155 -11.26 9.41 -2.79
CA SER A 155 -12.43 9.35 -1.92
C SER A 155 -13.30 10.61 -2.11
N ALA A 156 -14.58 10.46 -1.83
CA ALA A 156 -15.55 11.57 -1.86
C ALA A 156 -16.15 11.80 -0.48
N ALA A 157 -15.38 11.58 0.61
CA ALA A 157 -15.85 11.75 1.96
C ALA A 157 -16.18 13.22 2.27
N SER A 158 -17.36 13.48 2.78
CA SER A 158 -17.83 14.82 3.11
C SER A 158 -17.11 15.38 4.33
N LEU A 159 -16.67 16.61 4.20
CA LEU A 159 -16.11 17.42 5.27
C LEU A 159 -17.09 18.53 5.67
N GLU A 160 -16.90 19.07 6.86
CA GLU A 160 -17.61 20.27 7.28
C GLU A 160 -17.57 21.38 6.23
N ARG A 161 -18.58 22.25 6.25
CA ARG A 161 -18.74 23.40 5.35
C ARG A 161 -18.87 23.02 3.87
N GLY A 162 -19.37 21.83 3.57
CA GLY A 162 -19.61 21.38 2.19
C GLY A 162 -18.35 21.06 1.39
N LEU A 163 -17.21 20.94 2.05
CA LEU A 163 -15.96 20.51 1.43
C LEU A 163 -15.97 18.97 1.25
N VAL A 164 -15.15 18.49 0.32
CA VAL A 164 -14.97 17.07 0.07
C VAL A 164 -13.51 16.70 0.22
N ASN A 165 -13.24 15.63 0.95
CA ASN A 165 -11.90 15.05 0.98
C ASN A 165 -11.65 14.25 -0.28
N THR A 166 -10.57 14.56 -0.98
CA THR A 166 -10.15 13.88 -2.22
C THR A 166 -8.90 13.03 -2.00
N THR A 167 -8.73 12.51 -0.79
CA THR A 167 -7.61 11.63 -0.48
C THR A 167 -7.61 10.41 -1.40
N GLU A 168 -6.43 10.08 -1.88
CA GLU A 168 -6.21 8.90 -2.70
C GLU A 168 -6.25 7.63 -1.83
N ILE A 169 -6.96 6.63 -2.32
CA ILE A 169 -7.01 5.24 -1.85
C ILE A 169 -6.26 4.41 -2.89
N ASP A 170 -5.42 3.49 -2.46
CA ASP A 170 -4.51 2.78 -3.38
C ASP A 170 -5.26 1.89 -4.37
N MET A 171 -6.31 1.18 -3.91
CA MET A 171 -7.15 0.37 -4.79
C MET A 171 -8.59 0.34 -4.32
N ARG A 172 -9.51 0.19 -5.28
CA ARG A 172 -10.92 -0.12 -5.07
C ARG A 172 -11.32 -1.32 -5.90
N ILE A 173 -12.12 -2.21 -5.34
CA ILE A 173 -12.80 -3.29 -6.05
C ILE A 173 -14.24 -3.41 -5.54
N GLY A 174 -15.21 -3.08 -6.39
CA GLY A 174 -16.60 -2.97 -5.94
C GLY A 174 -16.74 -1.93 -4.83
N ASP A 175 -17.23 -2.36 -3.67
CA ASP A 175 -17.38 -1.56 -2.46
C ASP A 175 -16.14 -1.60 -1.53
N LEU A 176 -15.14 -2.46 -1.82
CA LEU A 176 -13.96 -2.63 -0.99
C LEU A 176 -12.87 -1.62 -1.36
N LEU A 177 -12.46 -0.80 -0.40
CA LEU A 177 -11.30 0.09 -0.47
C LEU A 177 -10.08 -0.59 0.17
N VAL A 178 -8.92 -0.45 -0.45
CA VAL A 178 -7.68 -1.10 0.00
C VAL A 178 -6.58 -0.06 0.13
N GLU A 179 -5.95 -0.01 1.29
CA GLU A 179 -4.70 0.71 1.56
C GLU A 179 -3.55 -0.28 1.57
N ALA A 180 -2.53 -0.05 0.78
CA ALA A 180 -1.36 -0.92 0.68
C ALA A 180 -0.18 -0.39 1.48
N LYS A 181 0.50 -1.26 2.22
CA LYS A 181 1.71 -0.95 2.99
C LYS A 181 2.77 -2.03 2.79
N LEU A 182 4.00 -1.62 2.57
CA LEU A 182 5.13 -2.53 2.40
C LEU A 182 6.29 -2.16 3.34
N THR A 183 6.97 -1.07 3.06
CA THR A 183 8.15 -0.62 3.83
C THR A 183 7.94 0.72 4.55
N GLU A 184 6.75 1.27 4.51
CA GLU A 184 6.37 2.46 5.27
C GLU A 184 6.48 2.19 6.77
N ALA A 185 6.89 3.19 7.54
CA ALA A 185 7.15 3.02 8.97
C ALA A 185 5.88 2.71 9.76
N ASP A 186 4.77 3.37 9.39
CA ASP A 186 3.48 3.32 10.10
C ASP A 186 2.35 3.86 9.19
N PHE A 187 1.16 4.03 9.77
CA PHE A 187 0.01 4.67 9.12
C PHE A 187 -0.04 6.19 9.35
N GLN A 188 1.11 6.81 9.54
CA GLN A 188 1.29 8.24 9.76
C GLN A 188 0.59 8.79 11.01
N PHE A 189 1.13 9.91 11.49
CA PHE A 189 0.48 10.75 12.49
C PHE A 189 -0.17 11.95 11.80
N GLY A 190 -1.31 12.38 12.32
CA GLY A 190 -1.99 13.56 11.83
C GLY A 190 -2.61 14.35 12.98
N ALA A 191 -2.84 15.64 12.81
CA ALA A 191 -3.57 16.39 13.81
C ALA A 191 -5.01 15.86 13.91
N LEU A 192 -5.50 15.60 15.13
CA LEU A 192 -6.85 15.08 15.37
C LEU A 192 -7.92 15.93 14.67
N ARG A 193 -7.78 17.26 14.70
CA ARG A 193 -8.66 18.20 13.99
C ARG A 193 -8.85 17.94 12.49
N LEU A 194 -7.93 17.19 11.85
CA LEU A 194 -8.06 16.85 10.43
C LEU A 194 -9.12 15.79 10.17
N VAL A 195 -9.28 14.85 11.10
CA VAL A 195 -10.31 13.80 11.01
C VAL A 195 -11.63 14.25 11.65
N GLU A 196 -11.58 15.10 12.66
CA GLU A 196 -12.77 15.71 13.27
C GLU A 196 -13.61 16.54 12.27
N ARG A 197 -13.01 16.98 11.19
CA ARG A 197 -13.71 17.71 10.11
C ARG A 197 -14.58 16.82 9.22
N TYR A 198 -14.44 15.50 9.32
CA TYR A 198 -15.34 14.60 8.58
C TYR A 198 -16.72 14.59 9.25
N VAL A 199 -17.75 14.79 8.44
CA VAL A 199 -19.15 14.87 8.93
C VAL A 199 -19.56 13.63 9.72
N ASP A 200 -19.01 12.47 9.35
CA ASP A 200 -19.35 11.19 9.93
C ASP A 200 -18.38 10.75 11.05
N PHE A 201 -17.43 11.60 11.48
CA PHE A 201 -16.38 11.20 12.42
C PHE A 201 -16.95 10.63 13.73
N ASP A 202 -17.81 11.37 14.41
CA ASP A 202 -18.40 10.95 15.70
C ASP A 202 -19.46 9.83 15.56
N ARG A 203 -19.85 9.48 14.33
CA ARG A 203 -20.73 8.32 14.06
C ARG A 203 -19.92 7.03 13.89
N VAL A 204 -18.68 7.14 13.42
CA VAL A 204 -17.83 6.01 13.05
C VAL A 204 -16.85 5.69 14.18
N PHE A 205 -16.33 6.70 14.86
CA PHE A 205 -15.31 6.54 15.88
C PHE A 205 -15.72 7.10 17.24
N ASP A 206 -15.38 6.35 18.28
CA ASP A 206 -15.35 6.86 19.64
C ASP A 206 -14.02 7.61 19.85
N ARG A 207 -14.09 8.91 20.01
CA ARG A 207 -12.93 9.80 20.18
C ARG A 207 -12.04 9.37 21.34
N GLU A 208 -12.61 8.89 22.45
CA GLU A 208 -11.87 8.51 23.65
C GLU A 208 -11.03 7.25 23.46
N ARG A 209 -11.39 6.42 22.47
CA ARG A 209 -10.64 5.20 22.13
C ARG A 209 -9.52 5.42 21.15
N LEU A 210 -9.47 6.57 20.48
CA LEU A 210 -8.41 6.89 19.54
C LEU A 210 -7.13 7.28 20.28
N GLU A 211 -6.01 6.69 19.85
CA GLU A 211 -4.69 6.97 20.43
C GLU A 211 -4.15 8.32 19.94
N VAL A 212 -4.29 9.34 20.77
CA VAL A 212 -3.74 10.68 20.52
C VAL A 212 -2.47 10.88 21.35
N THR A 213 -1.36 11.15 20.67
CA THR A 213 -0.04 11.37 21.25
C THR A 213 0.40 12.82 21.09
N ARG A 214 1.62 13.15 21.55
CA ARG A 214 2.24 14.46 21.28
C ARG A 214 2.46 14.72 19.78
N LEU A 215 2.58 13.67 18.96
CA LEU A 215 2.74 13.75 17.51
C LEU A 215 1.39 13.90 16.79
N GLY A 216 0.29 13.79 17.50
CA GLY A 216 -1.08 13.81 16.99
C GLY A 216 -1.77 12.46 17.07
N LEU A 217 -2.86 12.31 16.31
CA LEU A 217 -3.60 11.08 16.16
C LEU A 217 -2.72 10.03 15.48
N ARG A 218 -2.51 8.91 16.18
CA ARG A 218 -1.83 7.74 15.64
C ARG A 218 -2.68 7.07 14.58
N SER A 219 -2.03 6.42 13.62
CA SER A 219 -2.71 5.68 12.55
C SER A 219 -3.71 6.54 11.76
N TYR A 220 -3.37 7.81 11.55
CA TYR A 220 -4.21 8.81 10.86
C TYR A 220 -4.73 8.31 9.52
N GLN A 221 -3.91 7.58 8.73
CA GLN A 221 -4.34 7.05 7.43
C GLN A 221 -5.43 5.99 7.56
N LEU A 222 -5.40 5.14 8.62
CA LEU A 222 -6.44 4.15 8.86
C LEU A 222 -7.77 4.81 9.18
N VAL A 223 -7.76 5.75 10.14
CA VAL A 223 -8.97 6.49 10.51
C VAL A 223 -9.59 7.18 9.29
N ARG A 224 -8.76 7.83 8.48
CA ARG A 224 -9.19 8.49 7.24
C ARG A 224 -9.73 7.50 6.21
N GLY A 225 -9.08 6.33 6.05
CA GLY A 225 -9.51 5.28 5.12
C GLY A 225 -10.86 4.68 5.49
N VAL A 226 -11.10 4.44 6.79
CA VAL A 226 -12.39 3.96 7.31
C VAL A 226 -13.49 5.00 7.09
N LEU A 227 -13.22 6.29 7.35
CA LEU A 227 -14.18 7.37 7.09
C LEU A 227 -14.51 7.49 5.59
N ALA A 228 -13.50 7.29 4.73
CA ALA A 228 -13.72 7.28 3.29
C ALA A 228 -14.61 6.10 2.86
N ALA A 229 -14.37 4.90 3.41
CA ALA A 229 -15.20 3.73 3.12
C ALA A 229 -16.63 3.92 3.62
N TYR A 230 -16.80 4.42 4.85
CA TYR A 230 -18.12 4.72 5.40
C TYR A 230 -18.91 5.70 4.53
N ALA A 231 -18.28 6.80 4.09
CA ALA A 231 -18.91 7.79 3.23
C ALA A 231 -19.29 7.26 1.83
N MET A 232 -18.70 6.15 1.41
CA MET A 232 -18.93 5.49 0.12
C MET A 232 -19.83 4.25 0.27
N ASP A 233 -20.43 4.03 1.44
CA ASP A 233 -21.18 2.80 1.78
C ASP A 233 -20.37 1.53 1.45
N GLY A 234 -19.08 1.57 1.80
CA GLY A 234 -18.11 0.56 1.43
C GLY A 234 -17.41 -0.06 2.63
N ARG A 235 -16.48 -0.95 2.32
CA ARG A 235 -15.62 -1.65 3.27
C ARG A 235 -14.18 -1.18 3.12
N PHE A 236 -13.38 -1.31 4.17
CA PHE A 236 -11.98 -0.94 4.15
C PHE A 236 -11.10 -2.11 4.59
N CYS A 237 -9.99 -2.32 3.91
CA CYS A 237 -8.96 -3.26 4.35
C CYS A 237 -7.55 -2.73 4.13
N VAL A 238 -6.61 -3.32 4.85
CA VAL A 238 -5.18 -3.07 4.69
C VAL A 238 -4.54 -4.28 4.02
N PHE A 239 -3.73 -4.03 3.00
CA PHE A 239 -2.91 -5.01 2.33
C PHE A 239 -1.44 -4.77 2.68
N CYS A 240 -0.82 -5.67 3.42
CA CYS A 240 0.58 -5.54 3.84
C CYS A 240 1.30 -6.89 3.85
N ASP A 241 2.63 -6.86 3.96
CA ASP A 241 3.41 -8.07 4.19
C ASP A 241 3.06 -8.66 5.57
N GLY A 242 2.79 -9.97 5.65
CA GLY A 242 2.39 -10.65 6.89
C GLY A 242 3.44 -10.59 8.00
N ARG A 243 4.69 -10.27 7.69
CA ARG A 243 5.75 -10.02 8.68
C ARG A 243 5.62 -8.66 9.37
N ARG A 244 4.79 -7.75 8.86
CA ARG A 244 4.53 -6.42 9.41
C ARG A 244 3.45 -6.48 10.50
N VAL A 245 3.74 -7.26 11.54
CA VAL A 245 2.85 -7.42 12.71
C VAL A 245 2.56 -6.08 13.41
N ASP A 246 3.48 -5.13 13.32
CA ASP A 246 3.32 -3.76 13.80
C ASP A 246 2.15 -3.03 13.12
N LEU A 247 1.99 -3.19 11.81
CA LEU A 247 0.86 -2.62 11.05
C LEU A 247 -0.45 -3.35 11.35
N ILE A 248 -0.40 -4.67 11.53
CA ILE A 248 -1.57 -5.46 11.93
C ILE A 248 -2.05 -5.04 13.32
N GLU A 249 -1.14 -4.85 14.28
CA GLU A 249 -1.47 -4.33 15.61
C GLU A 249 -2.08 -2.92 15.55
N ASP A 250 -1.54 -2.04 14.71
CA ASP A 250 -2.10 -0.69 14.53
C ASP A 250 -3.50 -0.72 13.92
N TRP A 251 -3.75 -1.63 12.98
CA TRP A 251 -5.09 -1.87 12.43
C TRP A 251 -6.07 -2.31 13.51
N LEU A 252 -5.71 -3.33 14.32
CA LEU A 252 -6.57 -3.86 15.38
C LEU A 252 -6.88 -2.83 16.48
N ARG A 253 -6.03 -1.82 16.68
CA ARG A 253 -6.29 -0.74 17.64
C ARG A 253 -7.31 0.29 17.15
N VAL A 254 -7.43 0.44 15.86
CA VAL A 254 -8.36 1.42 15.24
C VAL A 254 -9.75 0.82 15.07
N MET A 255 -9.82 -0.52 14.86
CA MET A 255 -11.08 -1.27 14.66
C MET A 255 -11.67 -1.73 15.96
#